data_c43e2b960ebcc03d46a81ec092679a24
#
_entry.id   c43e2b960ebcc03d46a81ec092679a24
#
_cell.length_a   1.000
_cell.length_b   1.000
_cell.length_c   1.000
_cell.angle_alpha   90.00
_cell.angle_beta   90.00
_cell.angle_gamma   90.00
#
_symmetry.space_group_name_H-M   'P 1'
#
loop_
_entity.id
_entity.type
_entity.pdbx_description
1 polymer ?
#
loop_
_entity_poly.entity_id
_entity_poly.type
_entity_poly.pdbx_seq_one_letter_code
_entity_poly.pdbx_strand_id
1 'polypeptide(L)'
;DVSTGAEIEVSSRRGLLDRKLLAISHFTETREDWQHWALRAVEATYGYEFQGDNLLIARVNIMKTVMEHYFSKWEEAAPTSFLRKLTNKIAWNLWQMDGLSGRIPYCAEDPEGADLFSFGDIDIRPLLSVGQPVCRVYSWRSDCQSVSYEDVKARSCGMRFDYIVGNPPYQDETIG
;
A
#
# COMPACT_ATOMS: atom_id res chain seq x y z
N ASP A 1 -3.97 -2.63 21.58
CA ASP A 1 -3.05 -2.68 22.71
C ASP A 1 -2.42 -4.06 22.77
N VAL A 2 -1.11 -4.13 22.59
CA VAL A 2 -0.35 -5.40 22.52
C VAL A 2 -0.38 -6.15 23.86
N SER A 3 -0.51 -5.44 24.98
CA SER A 3 -0.51 -6.05 26.32
C SER A 3 -1.84 -6.67 26.72
N THR A 4 -2.94 -6.16 26.21
CA THR A 4 -4.30 -6.56 26.59
C THR A 4 -5.06 -7.26 25.48
N GLY A 5 -4.59 -7.19 24.24
CA GLY A 5 -5.34 -7.62 23.04
C GLY A 5 -6.57 -6.76 22.74
N ALA A 6 -6.82 -5.70 23.52
CA ALA A 6 -7.97 -4.83 23.32
C ALA A 6 -7.77 -3.88 22.12
N GLU A 7 -8.86 -3.61 21.40
CA GLU A 7 -8.85 -2.58 20.37
C GLU A 7 -8.60 -1.19 21.00
N ILE A 8 -7.76 -0.40 20.35
CA ILE A 8 -7.50 0.98 20.78
C ILE A 8 -8.58 1.87 20.20
N GLU A 9 -9.20 2.67 21.05
CA GLU A 9 -10.17 3.69 20.65
C GLU A 9 -9.60 4.60 19.56
N VAL A 10 -10.42 4.92 18.55
CA VAL A 10 -10.01 5.71 17.38
C VAL A 10 -9.32 7.02 17.78
N SER A 11 -9.87 7.73 18.78
CA SER A 11 -9.34 8.98 19.31
C SER A 11 -7.96 8.85 19.95
N SER A 12 -7.58 7.64 20.39
CA SER A 12 -6.33 7.34 21.08
C SER A 12 -5.24 6.77 20.16
N ARG A 13 -5.58 6.44 18.91
CA ARG A 13 -4.63 5.90 17.95
C ARG A 13 -3.59 6.94 17.53
N ARG A 14 -2.36 6.47 17.27
CA ARG A 14 -1.20 7.34 17.00
C ARG A 14 -0.48 7.04 15.68
N GLY A 15 -1.02 6.14 14.85
CA GLY A 15 -0.49 5.87 13.52
C GLY A 15 -0.45 7.12 12.63
N LEU A 16 0.42 7.14 11.63
CA LEU A 16 0.54 8.30 10.73
C LEU A 16 -0.78 8.64 10.04
N LEU A 17 -1.50 7.62 9.56
CA LEU A 17 -2.81 7.82 8.93
C LEU A 17 -3.87 8.22 9.96
N ASP A 18 -3.88 7.60 11.16
CA ASP A 18 -4.81 7.98 12.22
C ASP A 18 -4.69 9.45 12.59
N ARG A 19 -3.46 9.96 12.73
CA ARG A 19 -3.23 11.37 13.06
C ARG A 19 -3.75 12.32 11.96
N LYS A 20 -3.58 11.94 10.68
CA LYS A 20 -4.16 12.71 9.56
C LYS A 20 -5.68 12.68 9.61
N LEU A 21 -6.29 11.52 9.83
CA LEU A 21 -7.74 11.37 9.90
C LEU A 21 -8.35 12.05 11.11
N LEU A 22 -7.69 12.05 12.26
CA LEU A 22 -8.10 12.83 13.43
C LEU A 22 -8.09 14.33 13.14
N ALA A 23 -7.04 14.85 12.50
CA ALA A 23 -6.99 16.26 12.09
C ALA A 23 -8.11 16.59 11.09
N ILE A 24 -8.33 15.75 10.08
CA ILE A 24 -9.42 15.88 9.11
C ILE A 24 -10.77 15.92 9.84
N SER A 25 -10.99 15.00 10.79
CA SER A 25 -12.20 14.96 11.59
C SER A 25 -12.42 16.22 12.43
N HIS A 26 -11.34 16.86 12.87
CA HIS A 26 -11.42 18.11 13.62
C HIS A 26 -11.77 19.33 12.73
N PHE A 27 -11.22 19.39 11.52
CA PHE A 27 -11.30 20.56 10.66
C PHE A 27 -12.41 20.51 9.59
N THR A 28 -13.11 19.39 9.43
CA THR A 28 -14.20 19.26 8.45
C THR A 28 -15.56 19.22 9.13
N GLU A 29 -16.54 19.89 8.53
CA GLU A 29 -17.92 19.93 9.04
C GLU A 29 -18.90 19.12 8.19
N THR A 30 -18.55 18.84 6.92
CA THR A 30 -19.39 18.07 6.01
C THR A 30 -18.80 16.69 5.71
N ARG A 31 -19.68 15.73 5.34
CA ARG A 31 -19.26 14.38 4.93
C ARG A 31 -18.44 14.41 3.66
N GLU A 32 -18.82 15.25 2.73
CA GLU A 32 -18.16 15.42 1.43
C GLU A 32 -16.73 15.92 1.61
N ASP A 33 -16.52 16.93 2.44
CA ASP A 33 -15.18 17.47 2.74
C ASP A 33 -14.34 16.42 3.46
N TRP A 34 -14.91 15.73 4.45
CA TRP A 34 -14.22 14.68 5.16
C TRP A 34 -13.75 13.56 4.20
N GLN A 35 -14.66 13.07 3.34
CA GLN A 35 -14.35 12.04 2.34
C GLN A 35 -13.27 12.52 1.37
N HIS A 36 -13.36 13.78 0.90
CA HIS A 36 -12.36 14.36 0.02
C HIS A 36 -10.98 14.33 0.67
N TRP A 37 -10.85 14.87 1.88
CA TRP A 37 -9.56 14.93 2.56
C TRP A 37 -9.04 13.57 3.03
N ALA A 38 -9.91 12.64 3.41
CA ALA A 38 -9.53 11.27 3.73
C ALA A 38 -8.92 10.55 2.50
N LEU A 39 -9.52 10.71 1.31
CA LEU A 39 -8.92 10.21 0.08
C LEU A 39 -7.55 10.85 -0.19
N ARG A 40 -7.39 12.15 0.03
CA ARG A 40 -6.10 12.84 -0.10
C ARG A 40 -5.06 12.33 0.90
N ALA A 41 -5.47 12.01 2.12
CA ALA A 41 -4.57 11.42 3.13
C ALA A 41 -4.08 10.04 2.70
N VAL A 42 -4.96 9.20 2.13
CA VAL A 42 -4.59 7.88 1.59
C VAL A 42 -3.74 8.02 0.33
N GLU A 43 -4.05 8.92 -0.59
CA GLU A 43 -3.22 9.22 -1.76
C GLU A 43 -1.78 9.58 -1.42
N ALA A 44 -1.56 10.18 -0.25
CA ALA A 44 -0.24 10.55 0.26
C ALA A 44 0.42 9.45 1.12
N THR A 45 -0.17 8.26 1.18
CA THR A 45 0.34 7.13 1.96
C THR A 45 0.68 5.98 1.03
N TYR A 46 1.96 5.71 0.87
CA TYR A 46 2.49 4.67 0.01
C TYR A 46 3.13 3.57 0.84
N GLY A 47 3.09 2.35 0.34
CA GLY A 47 3.75 1.22 0.98
C GLY A 47 4.07 0.12 -0.02
N TYR A 48 5.10 -0.66 0.28
CA TYR A 48 5.42 -1.88 -0.41
C TYR A 48 5.76 -2.98 0.59
N GLU A 49 5.46 -4.17 0.21
CA GLU A 49 5.67 -5.38 1.00
C GLU A 49 6.12 -6.51 0.08
N PHE A 50 7.08 -7.29 0.53
CA PHE A 50 7.59 -8.43 -0.22
C PHE A 50 6.58 -9.58 -0.26
N GLN A 51 5.92 -9.85 0.88
CA GLN A 51 4.98 -10.95 1.02
C GLN A 51 3.54 -10.52 0.70
N GLY A 52 2.88 -11.27 -0.19
CA GLY A 52 1.51 -10.97 -0.63
C GLY A 52 0.48 -10.98 0.49
N ASP A 53 0.60 -11.89 1.45
CA ASP A 53 -0.33 -11.99 2.58
C ASP A 53 -0.24 -10.77 3.50
N ASN A 54 0.97 -10.31 3.80
CA ASN A 54 1.18 -9.09 4.58
C ASN A 54 0.65 -7.86 3.84
N LEU A 55 0.82 -7.82 2.52
CA LEU A 55 0.28 -6.76 1.68
C LEU A 55 -1.26 -6.72 1.74
N LEU A 56 -1.92 -7.89 1.71
CA LEU A 56 -3.37 -7.97 1.84
C LEU A 56 -3.81 -7.44 3.22
N ILE A 57 -3.15 -7.87 4.29
CA ILE A 57 -3.42 -7.41 5.65
C ILE A 57 -3.24 -5.89 5.75
N ALA A 58 -2.18 -5.34 5.18
CA ALA A 58 -1.93 -3.90 5.16
C ALA A 58 -3.05 -3.12 4.44
N ARG A 59 -3.50 -3.61 3.29
CA ARG A 59 -4.62 -3.01 2.53
C ARG A 59 -5.93 -3.03 3.33
N VAL A 60 -6.25 -4.16 3.96
CA VAL A 60 -7.44 -4.31 4.81
C VAL A 60 -7.36 -3.37 6.01
N ASN A 61 -6.20 -3.28 6.66
CA ASN A 61 -6.01 -2.41 7.82
C ASN A 61 -6.19 -0.93 7.47
N ILE A 62 -5.66 -0.46 6.33
CA ILE A 62 -5.89 0.93 5.89
C ILE A 62 -7.38 1.17 5.62
N MET A 63 -8.05 0.25 4.92
CA MET A 63 -9.49 0.34 4.67
C MET A 63 -10.27 0.44 5.98
N LYS A 64 -10.02 -0.50 6.91
CA LYS A 64 -10.67 -0.55 8.22
C LYS A 64 -10.43 0.73 9.01
N THR A 65 -9.18 1.23 9.05
CA THR A 65 -8.83 2.47 9.74
C THR A 65 -9.69 3.65 9.23
N VAL A 66 -9.80 3.83 7.92
CA VAL A 66 -10.60 4.94 7.36
C VAL A 66 -12.08 4.77 7.67
N MET A 67 -12.61 3.54 7.58
CA MET A 67 -14.01 3.26 7.91
C MET A 67 -14.33 3.55 9.37
N GLU A 68 -13.45 3.17 10.29
CA GLU A 68 -13.62 3.38 11.73
C GLU A 68 -13.55 4.87 12.10
N HIS A 69 -12.66 5.63 11.49
CA HIS A 69 -12.62 7.09 11.66
C HIS A 69 -13.87 7.77 11.09
N TYR A 70 -14.39 7.30 9.95
CA TYR A 70 -15.64 7.80 9.39
C TYR A 70 -16.80 7.54 10.35
N PHE A 71 -16.93 6.29 10.82
CA PHE A 71 -17.96 5.90 11.77
C PHE A 71 -17.86 6.66 13.10
N SER A 72 -16.65 6.83 13.63
CA SER A 72 -16.41 7.56 14.87
C SER A 72 -16.86 9.03 14.80
N LYS A 73 -16.85 9.63 13.62
CA LYS A 73 -17.28 11.02 13.44
C LYS A 73 -18.77 11.15 13.13
N TRP A 74 -19.31 10.27 12.29
CA TRP A 74 -20.64 10.46 11.71
C TRP A 74 -21.67 9.47 12.26
N GLU A 75 -21.26 8.49 13.06
CA GLU A 75 -22.09 7.42 13.64
C GLU A 75 -22.89 6.64 12.58
N GLU A 76 -22.38 6.60 11.34
CA GLU A 76 -22.98 5.90 10.21
C GLU A 76 -21.91 5.19 9.37
N ALA A 77 -22.32 4.20 8.59
CA ALA A 77 -21.45 3.48 7.68
C ALA A 77 -21.01 4.38 6.50
N ALA A 78 -19.76 4.25 6.10
CA ALA A 78 -19.24 4.97 4.95
C ALA A 78 -19.95 4.56 3.65
N PRO A 79 -20.30 5.52 2.76
CA PRO A 79 -21.02 5.22 1.51
C PRO A 79 -20.21 4.31 0.57
N THR A 80 -20.88 3.39 -0.11
CA THR A 80 -20.23 2.46 -1.06
C THR A 80 -19.46 3.19 -2.17
N SER A 81 -19.95 4.33 -2.63
CA SER A 81 -19.27 5.15 -3.64
C SER A 81 -17.93 5.69 -3.16
N PHE A 82 -17.84 6.09 -1.89
CA PHE A 82 -16.61 6.49 -1.24
C PHE A 82 -15.66 5.30 -1.06
N LEU A 83 -16.18 4.16 -0.57
CA LEU A 83 -15.38 2.94 -0.37
C LEU A 83 -14.76 2.43 -1.68
N ARG A 84 -15.45 2.51 -2.81
CA ARG A 84 -14.88 2.17 -4.11
C ARG A 84 -13.70 3.05 -4.50
N LYS A 85 -13.81 4.37 -4.27
CA LYS A 85 -12.71 5.31 -4.52
C LYS A 85 -11.53 5.01 -3.60
N LEU A 86 -11.81 4.77 -2.33
CA LEU A 86 -10.81 4.42 -1.31
C LEU A 86 -10.05 3.13 -1.68
N THR A 87 -10.77 2.07 -2.05
CA THR A 87 -10.17 0.79 -2.50
C THR A 87 -9.22 0.99 -3.66
N ASN A 88 -9.63 1.79 -4.65
CA ASN A 88 -8.78 2.10 -5.80
C ASN A 88 -7.48 2.81 -5.37
N LYS A 89 -7.56 3.80 -4.47
CA LYS A 89 -6.37 4.49 -3.96
C LYS A 89 -5.44 3.54 -3.21
N ILE A 90 -5.99 2.70 -2.34
CA ILE A 90 -5.22 1.71 -1.58
C ILE A 90 -4.53 0.73 -2.52
N ALA A 91 -5.24 0.21 -3.53
CA ALA A 91 -4.69 -0.75 -4.48
C ALA A 91 -3.50 -0.20 -5.26
N TRP A 92 -3.54 1.09 -5.64
CA TRP A 92 -2.46 1.75 -6.36
C TRP A 92 -1.31 2.23 -5.47
N ASN A 93 -1.53 2.40 -4.18
CA ASN A 93 -0.52 2.91 -3.26
C ASN A 93 0.22 1.83 -2.48
N LEU A 94 -0.39 0.65 -2.33
CA LEU A 94 0.24 -0.49 -1.67
C LEU A 94 0.43 -1.61 -2.66
N TRP A 95 1.68 -2.02 -2.90
CA TRP A 95 2.00 -3.03 -3.89
C TRP A 95 3.08 -4.00 -3.40
N GLN A 96 3.12 -5.14 -4.08
CA GLN A 96 4.13 -6.15 -3.83
C GLN A 96 5.42 -5.76 -4.53
N MET A 97 6.51 -5.67 -3.78
CA MET A 97 7.80 -5.27 -4.32
C MET A 97 8.94 -5.80 -3.45
N ASP A 98 9.99 -6.27 -4.09
CA ASP A 98 11.28 -6.43 -3.44
C ASP A 98 11.94 -5.05 -3.28
N GLY A 99 12.12 -4.62 -2.04
CA GLY A 99 12.67 -3.31 -1.71
C GLY A 99 14.12 -3.09 -2.15
N LEU A 100 14.88 -4.15 -2.39
CA LEU A 100 16.27 -4.08 -2.85
C LEU A 100 16.34 -3.88 -4.36
N SER A 101 15.62 -4.70 -5.11
CA SER A 101 15.63 -4.69 -6.58
C SER A 101 14.63 -3.70 -7.19
N GLY A 102 13.56 -3.33 -6.47
CA GLY A 102 12.47 -2.53 -7.01
C GLY A 102 11.56 -3.28 -7.98
N ARG A 103 11.62 -4.62 -7.97
CA ARG A 103 10.92 -5.51 -8.90
C ARG A 103 9.81 -6.28 -8.20
N ILE A 104 8.91 -6.84 -8.99
CA ILE A 104 7.86 -7.72 -8.48
C ILE A 104 8.53 -9.04 -8.09
N PRO A 105 8.40 -9.49 -6.81
CA PRO A 105 8.99 -10.75 -6.37
C PRO A 105 8.29 -11.95 -7.02
N TYR A 106 8.98 -13.08 -7.04
CA TYR A 106 8.48 -14.36 -7.57
C TYR A 106 8.17 -14.41 -9.07
N CYS A 107 8.57 -13.41 -9.84
CA CYS A 107 8.60 -13.54 -11.30
C CYS A 107 9.83 -14.36 -11.66
N ALA A 108 9.62 -15.58 -12.16
CA ALA A 108 10.69 -16.52 -12.43
C ALA A 108 11.69 -15.97 -13.48
N GLU A 109 12.95 -15.80 -13.06
CA GLU A 109 14.09 -15.72 -13.99
C GLU A 109 14.74 -17.09 -14.21
N ASP A 110 14.39 -18.11 -13.41
CA ASP A 110 15.03 -19.42 -13.45
C ASP A 110 14.23 -20.43 -14.29
N PRO A 111 14.77 -20.84 -15.46
CA PRO A 111 14.20 -21.94 -16.22
C PRO A 111 14.36 -23.31 -15.52
N GLU A 112 15.19 -23.42 -14.48
CA GLU A 112 15.42 -24.70 -13.77
C GLU A 112 14.37 -25.03 -12.70
N GLY A 113 13.56 -24.07 -12.25
CA GLY A 113 12.46 -24.28 -11.28
C GLY A 113 11.09 -24.45 -11.90
N ALA A 114 11.00 -24.58 -13.20
CA ALA A 114 9.77 -24.42 -13.98
C ALA A 114 8.81 -25.62 -14.01
N ASP A 115 9.09 -26.71 -13.30
CA ASP A 115 8.20 -27.89 -13.28
C ASP A 115 6.84 -27.63 -12.60
N LEU A 116 6.73 -26.57 -11.83
CA LEU A 116 5.47 -26.20 -11.16
C LEU A 116 4.47 -25.48 -12.09
N PHE A 117 4.91 -25.01 -13.26
CA PHE A 117 4.11 -24.20 -14.18
C PHE A 117 3.81 -24.87 -15.52
N SER A 118 4.21 -26.12 -15.69
CA SER A 118 3.81 -26.91 -16.85
C SER A 118 2.48 -27.62 -16.58
N PHE A 119 1.40 -27.01 -17.00
CA PHE A 119 0.08 -27.65 -17.05
C PHE A 119 -0.07 -28.41 -18.36
N GLY A 120 0.30 -29.70 -18.36
CA GLY A 120 0.19 -30.55 -19.54
C GLY A 120 1.09 -30.07 -20.69
N ASP A 121 0.59 -30.06 -21.91
CA ASP A 121 1.33 -29.66 -23.13
C ASP A 121 1.44 -28.13 -23.34
N ILE A 122 0.96 -27.32 -22.39
CA ILE A 122 0.98 -25.86 -22.51
C ILE A 122 2.14 -25.32 -21.68
N ASP A 123 3.18 -24.85 -22.38
CA ASP A 123 4.28 -24.11 -21.75
C ASP A 123 3.89 -22.62 -21.56
N ILE A 124 3.58 -22.23 -20.33
CA ILE A 124 3.23 -20.85 -19.99
C ILE A 124 4.47 -19.98 -19.68
N ARG A 125 5.69 -20.56 -19.69
CA ARG A 125 6.94 -19.81 -19.46
C ARG A 125 7.14 -18.63 -20.40
N PRO A 126 6.80 -18.69 -21.71
CA PRO A 126 6.90 -17.52 -22.58
C PRO A 126 5.97 -16.36 -22.20
N LEU A 127 4.88 -16.66 -21.52
CA LEU A 127 3.95 -15.61 -21.00
C LEU A 127 4.46 -15.00 -19.69
N LEU A 128 5.31 -15.72 -18.95
CA LEU A 128 5.90 -15.27 -17.68
C LEU A 128 7.33 -14.73 -17.86
N SER A 129 7.98 -15.00 -18.99
CA SER A 129 9.39 -14.67 -19.28
C SER A 129 9.63 -13.26 -19.84
N VAL A 130 8.65 -12.39 -19.81
CA VAL A 130 8.93 -10.95 -19.91
C VAL A 130 9.67 -10.56 -18.65
N GLY A 131 10.95 -10.23 -18.75
CA GLY A 131 11.89 -9.97 -17.64
C GLY A 131 11.23 -9.27 -16.47
N GLN A 132 11.63 -9.58 -15.24
CA GLN A 132 10.95 -9.17 -14.00
C GLN A 132 10.43 -7.74 -14.11
N PRO A 133 9.11 -7.52 -14.11
CA PRO A 133 8.57 -6.19 -14.35
C PRO A 133 8.98 -5.27 -13.20
N VAL A 134 9.49 -4.11 -13.56
CA VAL A 134 9.77 -3.03 -12.59
C VAL A 134 8.46 -2.58 -11.97
N CYS A 135 8.45 -2.47 -10.65
CA CYS A 135 7.29 -1.95 -9.94
C CYS A 135 6.95 -0.54 -10.38
N ARG A 136 5.68 -0.23 -10.44
CA ARG A 136 5.18 1.08 -10.84
C ARG A 136 4.43 1.72 -9.68
N VAL A 137 4.66 3.00 -9.50
CA VAL A 137 4.04 3.84 -8.46
C VAL A 137 3.10 4.81 -9.11
N TYR A 138 1.95 5.07 -8.52
CA TYR A 138 0.98 6.01 -9.05
C TYR A 138 1.16 7.39 -8.42
N SER A 139 1.44 8.42 -9.22
CA SER A 139 1.53 9.80 -8.76
C SER A 139 0.16 10.47 -8.84
N TRP A 140 -0.48 10.69 -7.70
CA TRP A 140 -1.77 11.38 -7.61
C TRP A 140 -1.69 12.89 -7.78
N ARG A 141 -0.48 13.47 -7.64
CA ARG A 141 -0.25 14.92 -7.73
C ARG A 141 0.16 15.39 -9.12
N SER A 142 0.88 14.54 -9.85
CA SER A 142 1.42 14.87 -11.17
C SER A 142 0.62 14.12 -12.23
N ASP A 143 -0.41 14.76 -12.78
CA ASP A 143 -1.24 14.28 -13.90
C ASP A 143 -1.81 12.86 -13.75
N CYS A 144 -1.88 12.35 -12.53
CA CYS A 144 -2.37 11.00 -12.24
C CYS A 144 -1.70 9.93 -13.10
N GLN A 145 -0.37 9.94 -13.17
CA GLN A 145 0.41 9.03 -14.00
C GLN A 145 1.07 7.93 -13.19
N SER A 146 1.21 6.78 -13.83
CA SER A 146 2.01 5.66 -13.33
C SER A 146 3.47 5.87 -13.74
N VAL A 147 4.37 5.94 -12.75
CA VAL A 147 5.82 6.09 -12.94
C VAL A 147 6.55 4.83 -12.49
N SER A 148 7.72 4.54 -13.05
CA SER A 148 8.51 3.40 -12.60
C SER A 148 9.11 3.66 -11.21
N TYR A 149 9.33 2.60 -10.42
CA TYR A 149 10.00 2.75 -9.14
C TYR A 149 11.45 3.23 -9.31
N GLU A 150 12.10 2.89 -10.41
CA GLU A 150 13.43 3.38 -10.75
C GLU A 150 13.45 4.90 -10.91
N ASP A 151 12.45 5.48 -11.57
CA ASP A 151 12.31 6.94 -11.70
C ASP A 151 12.05 7.60 -10.34
N VAL A 152 11.29 6.96 -9.46
CA VAL A 152 11.08 7.43 -8.07
C VAL A 152 12.40 7.42 -7.32
N LYS A 153 13.15 6.32 -7.38
CA LYS A 153 14.46 6.16 -6.74
C LYS A 153 15.49 7.17 -7.26
N ALA A 154 15.53 7.38 -8.56
CA ALA A 154 16.39 8.37 -9.21
C ALA A 154 15.92 9.81 -8.99
N ARG A 155 14.77 10.05 -8.35
CA ARG A 155 14.11 11.35 -8.17
C ARG A 155 13.82 12.09 -9.49
N SER A 156 13.71 11.37 -10.59
CA SER A 156 13.46 11.93 -11.92
C SER A 156 11.99 12.28 -12.17
N CYS A 157 11.06 11.74 -11.37
CA CYS A 157 9.61 11.93 -11.51
C CYS A 157 9.01 13.01 -10.59
N GLY A 158 9.84 13.75 -9.81
CA GLY A 158 9.36 14.78 -8.89
C GLY A 158 8.63 14.30 -7.63
N MET A 159 8.46 12.98 -7.44
CA MET A 159 7.88 12.44 -6.21
C MET A 159 8.84 12.60 -5.04
N ARG A 160 8.32 13.10 -3.93
CA ARG A 160 9.05 13.25 -2.66
C ARG A 160 8.21 12.75 -1.51
N PHE A 161 8.87 12.15 -0.53
CA PHE A 161 8.25 11.65 0.69
C PHE A 161 8.82 12.43 1.88
N ASP A 162 7.94 12.95 2.74
CA ASP A 162 8.34 13.66 3.96
C ASP A 162 8.79 12.66 5.05
N TYR A 163 8.19 11.47 5.04
CA TYR A 163 8.48 10.41 6.01
C TYR A 163 8.58 9.06 5.30
N ILE A 164 9.61 8.29 5.66
CA ILE A 164 9.79 6.90 5.26
C ILE A 164 9.90 6.08 6.54
N VAL A 165 9.01 5.08 6.68
CA VAL A 165 9.00 4.16 7.82
C VAL A 165 9.21 2.76 7.28
N GLY A 166 10.17 2.04 7.84
CA GLY A 166 10.50 0.69 7.41
C GLY A 166 10.87 -0.19 8.59
N ASN A 167 10.70 -1.48 8.39
CA ASN A 167 11.24 -2.53 9.24
C ASN A 167 12.18 -3.36 8.37
N PRO A 168 13.46 -2.96 8.20
CA PRO A 168 14.40 -3.71 7.40
C PRO A 168 14.60 -5.10 8.01
N PRO A 169 14.79 -6.15 7.19
CA PRO A 169 15.12 -7.47 7.71
C PRO A 169 16.42 -7.37 8.53
N TYR A 170 16.38 -7.92 9.72
CA TYR A 170 17.60 -8.11 10.50
C TYR A 170 18.44 -9.15 9.75
N GLN A 171 19.52 -8.71 9.14
CA GLN A 171 20.56 -9.65 8.74
C GLN A 171 21.24 -10.07 10.04
N ASP A 172 21.02 -11.33 10.45
CA ASP A 172 21.94 -11.99 11.34
C ASP A 172 23.27 -12.06 10.56
N GLU A 173 24.19 -11.16 10.90
CA GLU A 173 25.59 -11.36 10.57
C GLU A 173 26.05 -12.56 11.36
N THR A 174 25.77 -13.74 10.82
CA THR A 174 26.48 -14.96 11.21
C THR A 174 27.88 -14.75 10.69
N ILE A 175 28.71 -14.22 11.56
CA ILE A 175 30.16 -14.12 11.41
C ILE A 175 30.64 -15.57 11.23
N GLY A 176 31.08 -15.88 10.00
CA GLY A 176 31.85 -17.08 9.69
C GLY A 176 33.30 -16.94 10.15
#